data_0341fce25a3adeb678e6a0876092531f
#
_entry.id   0341fce25a3adeb678e6a0876092531f
#
_cell.length_a   1.000
_cell.length_b   1.000
_cell.length_c   1.000
_cell.angle_alpha   90.00
_cell.angle_beta   90.00
_cell.angle_gamma   90.00
#
_symmetry.space_group_name_H-M   'P 1'
#
loop_
_entity.id
_entity.type
_entity.pdbx_description
1 polymer ?
#
loop_
_entity_poly.entity_id
_entity_poly.type
_entity_poly.pdbx_seq_one_letter_code
_entity_poly.pdbx_strand_id
1 'polypeptide(L)'
;STGEIQEILIRSASDLIDLDHPNYQFVAARLLLFSVRKSIFGRIREVPTVREHVVDMIERGVYDPELIELYDDEDYTKLESFIDHDRDYLFTYAGLRQVVDKYLVQDRSTGSVHETPQFMYLLIAASIFSKYPKETRLDYVKKYYDAISKHKINIPTPIMAGVRTPI
;
A
#
# COMPACT_ATOMS: atom_id res chain seq x y z
N SER A 1 17.02 17.21 10.67
CA SER A 1 17.16 15.81 10.23
C SER A 1 16.76 15.65 8.75
N THR A 2 17.11 14.53 8.14
CA THR A 2 16.71 14.24 6.73
C THR A 2 15.18 14.17 6.59
N GLY A 3 14.47 13.74 7.65
CA GLY A 3 13.02 13.71 7.68
C GLY A 3 12.40 15.12 7.65
N GLU A 4 12.95 16.05 8.39
CA GLU A 4 12.50 17.46 8.37
C GLU A 4 12.65 18.09 6.97
N ILE A 5 13.76 17.78 6.28
CA ILE A 5 13.97 18.27 4.91
C ILE A 5 12.89 17.69 3.96
N GLN A 6 12.56 16.40 4.11
CA GLN A 6 11.50 15.78 3.31
C GLN A 6 10.12 16.41 3.58
N GLU A 7 9.78 16.67 4.85
CA GLU A 7 8.53 17.36 5.22
C GLU A 7 8.45 18.77 4.62
N ILE A 8 9.55 19.53 4.67
CA ILE A 8 9.63 20.87 4.06
C ILE A 8 9.41 20.78 2.55
N LEU A 9 10.04 19.83 1.86
CA LEU A 9 9.88 19.65 0.42
C LEU A 9 8.44 19.26 0.04
N ILE A 10 7.82 18.36 0.79
CA ILE A 10 6.41 17.96 0.58
C ILE A 10 5.50 19.17 0.76
N ARG A 11 5.67 19.94 1.84
CA ARG A 11 4.89 21.14 2.11
C ARG A 11 5.07 22.17 1.03
N SER A 12 6.31 22.48 0.66
CA SER A 12 6.60 23.45 -0.41
C SER A 12 5.96 23.06 -1.74
N ALA A 13 6.00 21.77 -2.11
CA ALA A 13 5.34 21.31 -3.33
C ALA A 13 3.80 21.38 -3.22
N SER A 14 3.24 21.07 -2.06
CA SER A 14 1.79 21.16 -1.84
C SER A 14 1.27 22.60 -1.86
N ASP A 15 2.06 23.56 -1.36
CA ASP A 15 1.70 24.98 -1.36
C ASP A 15 1.69 25.60 -2.77
N LEU A 16 2.35 24.94 -3.75
CA LEU A 16 2.36 25.35 -5.15
C LEU A 16 1.17 24.76 -5.96
N ILE A 17 0.30 23.97 -5.35
CA ILE A 17 -0.87 23.43 -6.02
C ILE A 17 -1.93 24.54 -6.13
N ASP A 18 -2.19 25.00 -7.35
CA ASP A 18 -3.23 25.97 -7.65
C ASP A 18 -3.93 25.63 -8.99
N LEU A 19 -4.85 26.48 -9.42
CA LEU A 19 -5.57 26.30 -10.67
C LEU A 19 -4.70 26.44 -11.91
N ASP A 20 -3.63 27.24 -11.82
CA ASP A 20 -2.71 27.49 -12.94
C ASP A 20 -1.63 26.40 -13.02
N HIS A 21 -1.32 25.74 -11.89
CA HIS A 21 -0.28 24.72 -11.77
C HIS A 21 -0.77 23.41 -11.15
N PRO A 22 -1.81 22.76 -11.71
CA PRO A 22 -2.43 21.57 -11.10
C PRO A 22 -1.50 20.36 -11.01
N ASN A 23 -0.43 20.32 -11.82
CA ASN A 23 0.50 19.20 -11.86
C ASN A 23 1.40 19.11 -10.62
N TYR A 24 1.53 20.16 -9.81
CA TYR A 24 2.25 20.10 -8.55
C TYR A 24 1.65 19.09 -7.56
N GLN A 25 0.35 18.75 -7.69
CA GLN A 25 -0.27 17.68 -6.90
C GLN A 25 0.42 16.32 -7.09
N PHE A 26 0.91 16.02 -8.29
CA PHE A 26 1.65 14.78 -8.56
C PHE A 26 3.10 14.85 -8.07
N VAL A 27 3.71 16.02 -8.08
CA VAL A 27 5.05 16.25 -7.50
C VAL A 27 5.00 16.04 -5.99
N ALA A 28 4.05 16.66 -5.30
CA ALA A 28 3.86 16.51 -3.87
C ALA A 28 3.52 15.05 -3.49
N ALA A 29 2.68 14.36 -4.28
CA ALA A 29 2.37 12.95 -4.10
C ALA A 29 3.62 12.06 -4.20
N ARG A 30 4.48 12.28 -5.19
CA ARG A 30 5.73 11.52 -5.36
C ARG A 30 6.71 11.74 -4.21
N LEU A 31 6.85 12.96 -3.73
CA LEU A 31 7.70 13.27 -2.56
C LEU A 31 7.18 12.57 -1.31
N LEU A 32 5.86 12.58 -1.09
CA LEU A 32 5.23 11.84 0.00
C LEU A 32 5.46 10.33 -0.14
N LEU A 33 5.27 9.76 -1.33
CA LEU A 33 5.51 8.34 -1.58
C LEU A 33 6.96 7.93 -1.29
N PHE A 34 7.93 8.76 -1.71
CA PHE A 34 9.34 8.51 -1.42
C PHE A 34 9.63 8.53 0.09
N SER A 35 9.02 9.46 0.82
CA SER A 35 9.11 9.52 2.28
C SER A 35 8.54 8.25 2.92
N VAL A 36 7.36 7.81 2.49
CA VAL A 36 6.72 6.58 2.96
C VAL A 36 7.59 5.35 2.69
N ARG A 37 8.04 5.15 1.45
CA ARG A 37 8.90 4.00 1.09
C ARG A 37 10.20 3.99 1.89
N LYS A 38 10.83 5.14 2.07
CA LYS A 38 12.06 5.26 2.85
C LYS A 38 11.83 4.92 4.32
N SER A 39 10.70 5.34 4.90
CA SER A 39 10.40 5.05 6.30
C SER A 39 10.13 3.57 6.55
N ILE A 40 9.52 2.87 5.59
CA ILE A 40 9.18 1.44 5.73
C ILE A 40 10.38 0.55 5.43
N PHE A 41 11.06 0.79 4.29
CA PHE A 41 12.07 -0.12 3.75
C PHE A 41 13.51 0.39 3.91
N GLY A 42 13.72 1.62 4.39
CA GLY A 42 15.03 2.27 4.42
C GLY A 42 15.57 2.69 3.04
N ARG A 43 14.86 2.30 1.96
CA ARG A 43 15.23 2.55 0.56
C ARG A 43 14.03 3.04 -0.24
N ILE A 44 14.27 3.87 -1.26
CA ILE A 44 13.18 4.47 -2.05
C ILE A 44 12.77 3.56 -3.21
N ARG A 45 13.74 2.88 -3.83
CA ARG A 45 13.55 2.15 -5.09
C ARG A 45 13.45 0.64 -4.97
N GLU A 46 13.97 0.08 -3.91
CA GLU A 46 13.94 -1.35 -3.66
C GLU A 46 12.83 -1.66 -2.66
N VAL A 47 11.80 -2.35 -3.12
CA VAL A 47 10.75 -2.90 -2.28
C VAL A 47 10.95 -4.40 -2.16
N PRO A 48 10.65 -5.02 -1.00
CA PRO A 48 10.72 -6.46 -0.85
C PRO A 48 9.69 -7.15 -1.75
N THR A 49 9.86 -8.44 -1.98
CA THR A 49 8.81 -9.25 -2.61
C THR A 49 7.57 -9.28 -1.72
N VAL A 50 6.42 -9.62 -2.31
CA VAL A 50 5.15 -9.73 -1.57
C VAL A 50 5.32 -10.70 -0.39
N ARG A 51 5.93 -11.87 -0.64
CA ARG A 51 6.14 -12.88 0.40
C ARG A 51 7.05 -12.39 1.53
N GLU A 52 8.19 -11.79 1.18
CA GLU A 52 9.13 -11.24 2.17
C GLU A 52 8.46 -10.18 3.05
N HIS A 53 7.69 -9.28 2.44
CA HIS A 53 6.95 -8.25 3.17
C HIS A 53 5.90 -8.85 4.11
N VAL A 54 5.13 -9.81 3.64
CA VAL A 54 4.09 -10.47 4.45
C VAL A 54 4.70 -11.21 5.64
N VAL A 55 5.78 -11.97 5.42
CA VAL A 55 6.47 -12.70 6.51
C VAL A 55 7.00 -11.73 7.57
N ASP A 56 7.71 -10.67 7.16
CA ASP A 56 8.23 -9.65 8.10
C ASP A 56 7.09 -9.00 8.91
N MET A 57 5.97 -8.69 8.26
CA MET A 57 4.84 -8.06 8.94
C MET A 57 4.07 -9.01 9.87
N ILE A 58 4.01 -10.30 9.55
CA ILE A 58 3.46 -11.33 10.46
C ILE A 58 4.35 -11.48 11.69
N GLU A 59 5.67 -11.57 11.51
CA GLU A 59 6.63 -11.67 12.62
C GLU A 59 6.55 -10.47 13.57
N ARG A 60 6.21 -9.30 13.05
CA ARG A 60 5.95 -8.07 13.85
C ARG A 60 4.53 -7.99 14.43
N GLY A 61 3.68 -8.95 14.17
CA GLY A 61 2.28 -8.94 14.63
C GLY A 61 1.39 -7.90 13.91
N VAL A 62 1.79 -7.44 12.72
CA VAL A 62 1.09 -6.42 11.94
C VAL A 62 0.04 -7.05 11.03
N TYR A 63 0.37 -8.16 10.37
CA TYR A 63 -0.52 -8.89 9.47
C TYR A 63 -1.04 -10.18 10.08
N ASP A 64 -2.21 -10.62 9.58
CA ASP A 64 -2.82 -11.86 9.97
C ASP A 64 -1.99 -13.07 9.46
N PRO A 65 -1.63 -14.05 10.34
CA PRO A 65 -0.94 -15.26 9.95
C PRO A 65 -1.66 -16.08 8.87
N GLU A 66 -2.98 -15.99 8.74
CA GLU A 66 -3.74 -16.66 7.67
C GLU A 66 -3.19 -16.35 6.27
N LEU A 67 -2.55 -15.21 6.07
CA LEU A 67 -1.93 -14.84 4.78
C LEU A 67 -0.78 -15.78 4.36
N ILE A 68 -0.10 -16.42 5.29
CA ILE A 68 0.94 -17.43 5.00
C ILE A 68 0.38 -18.85 5.10
N GLU A 69 -0.61 -19.08 5.95
CA GLU A 69 -1.21 -20.40 6.14
C GLU A 69 -2.06 -20.83 4.94
N LEU A 70 -2.76 -19.89 4.31
CA LEU A 70 -3.71 -20.15 3.22
C LEU A 70 -3.11 -20.03 1.82
N TYR A 71 -1.98 -19.35 1.66
CA TYR A 71 -1.28 -19.16 0.39
C TYR A 71 0.10 -19.78 0.45
N ASP A 72 0.40 -20.67 -0.49
CA ASP A 72 1.70 -21.33 -0.61
C ASP A 72 2.71 -20.51 -1.46
N ASP A 73 3.92 -21.03 -1.62
CA ASP A 73 4.99 -20.35 -2.34
C ASP A 73 4.66 -20.16 -3.83
N GLU A 74 3.90 -21.06 -4.45
CA GLU A 74 3.43 -20.93 -5.83
C GLU A 74 2.41 -19.78 -5.95
N ASP A 75 1.49 -19.69 -4.99
CA ASP A 75 0.53 -18.59 -4.90
C ASP A 75 1.26 -17.25 -4.76
N TYR A 76 2.28 -17.17 -3.90
CA TYR A 76 3.08 -15.94 -3.73
C TYR A 76 3.86 -15.56 -4.98
N THR A 77 4.35 -16.52 -5.76
CA THR A 77 4.97 -16.23 -7.06
C THR A 77 3.97 -15.58 -8.02
N LYS A 78 2.71 -16.02 -8.01
CA LYS A 78 1.65 -15.41 -8.81
C LYS A 78 1.26 -14.03 -8.29
N LEU A 79 1.10 -13.87 -6.97
CA LEU A 79 0.80 -12.57 -6.34
C LEU A 79 1.87 -11.54 -6.68
N GLU A 80 3.15 -11.92 -6.67
CA GLU A 80 4.26 -11.07 -7.10
C GLU A 80 4.12 -10.63 -8.55
N SER A 81 3.61 -11.50 -9.43
CA SER A 81 3.37 -11.14 -10.83
C SER A 81 2.20 -10.18 -11.04
N PHE A 82 1.30 -10.05 -10.05
CA PHE A 82 0.13 -9.17 -10.13
C PHE A 82 0.43 -7.75 -9.68
N ILE A 83 1.32 -7.59 -8.68
CA ILE A 83 1.58 -6.30 -8.07
C ILE A 83 2.32 -5.37 -9.04
N ASP A 84 1.84 -4.14 -9.13
CA ASP A 84 2.45 -3.09 -9.93
C ASP A 84 2.66 -1.87 -9.04
N HIS A 85 3.86 -1.74 -8.50
CA HIS A 85 4.21 -0.66 -7.57
C HIS A 85 4.18 0.73 -8.21
N ASP A 86 4.24 0.82 -9.54
CA ASP A 86 4.17 2.09 -10.26
C ASP A 86 2.75 2.69 -10.24
N ARG A 87 1.74 1.89 -9.93
CA ARG A 87 0.38 2.41 -9.71
C ARG A 87 0.27 3.38 -8.52
N ASP A 88 1.24 3.39 -7.62
CA ASP A 88 1.34 4.41 -6.56
C ASP A 88 1.51 5.83 -7.14
N TYR A 89 2.03 5.95 -8.37
CA TYR A 89 2.16 7.24 -9.06
C TYR A 89 0.84 7.79 -9.63
N LEU A 90 -0.23 7.01 -9.59
CA LEU A 90 -1.56 7.46 -10.00
C LEU A 90 -2.25 8.37 -8.98
N PHE A 91 -1.76 8.40 -7.74
CA PHE A 91 -2.33 9.23 -6.69
C PHE A 91 -2.07 10.71 -6.89
N THR A 92 -3.09 11.52 -6.64
CA THR A 92 -2.91 12.93 -6.31
C THR A 92 -2.38 13.07 -4.87
N TYR A 93 -1.84 14.23 -4.51
CA TYR A 93 -1.34 14.46 -3.16
C TYR A 93 -2.43 14.24 -2.08
N ALA A 94 -3.61 14.83 -2.29
CA ALA A 94 -4.73 14.68 -1.36
C ALA A 94 -5.18 13.21 -1.22
N GLY A 95 -5.25 12.47 -2.34
CA GLY A 95 -5.61 11.06 -2.34
C GLY A 95 -4.58 10.19 -1.61
N LEU A 96 -3.29 10.39 -1.89
CA LEU A 96 -2.24 9.64 -1.21
C LEU A 96 -2.17 9.99 0.28
N ARG A 97 -2.32 11.26 0.62
CA ARG A 97 -2.36 11.73 2.02
C ARG A 97 -3.47 11.03 2.82
N GLN A 98 -4.67 10.95 2.23
CA GLN A 98 -5.79 10.25 2.85
C GLN A 98 -5.49 8.76 3.06
N VAL A 99 -4.88 8.09 2.09
CA VAL A 99 -4.51 6.67 2.21
C VAL A 99 -3.46 6.47 3.30
N VAL A 100 -2.41 7.28 3.33
CA VAL A 100 -1.33 7.20 4.33
C VAL A 100 -1.87 7.45 5.73
N ASP A 101 -2.70 8.48 5.91
CA ASP A 101 -3.14 8.90 7.25
C ASP A 101 -4.23 8.00 7.83
N LYS A 102 -5.05 7.33 6.98
CA LYS A 102 -6.26 6.65 7.44
C LYS A 102 -6.29 5.14 7.20
N TYR A 103 -5.63 4.66 6.14
CA TYR A 103 -5.88 3.31 5.63
C TYR A 103 -4.67 2.38 5.66
N LEU A 104 -3.45 2.90 5.45
CA LEU A 104 -2.25 2.07 5.60
C LEU A 104 -2.14 1.59 7.05
N VAL A 105 -1.75 0.33 7.22
CA VAL A 105 -1.48 -0.19 8.56
C VAL A 105 -0.33 0.58 9.17
N GLN A 106 -0.55 1.09 10.37
CA GLN A 106 0.39 1.94 11.09
C GLN A 106 0.34 1.72 12.59
N ASP A 107 1.45 1.95 13.25
CA ASP A 107 1.50 2.07 14.70
C ASP A 107 0.90 3.44 15.09
N ARG A 108 -0.24 3.40 15.76
CA ARG A 108 -0.97 4.61 16.17
C ARG A 108 -0.23 5.43 17.21
N SER A 109 0.69 4.82 17.96
CA SER A 109 1.46 5.52 19.00
C SER A 109 2.60 6.33 18.42
N THR A 110 3.21 5.86 17.33
CA THR A 110 4.36 6.49 16.68
C THR A 110 4.02 7.15 15.35
N GLY A 111 2.89 6.79 14.72
CA GLY A 111 2.53 7.17 13.37
C GLY A 111 3.34 6.45 12.28
N SER A 112 4.13 5.45 12.65
CA SER A 112 4.95 4.68 11.71
C SER A 112 4.08 3.80 10.82
N VAL A 113 4.19 3.98 9.51
CA VAL A 113 3.46 3.20 8.50
C VAL A 113 4.23 1.92 8.20
N HIS A 114 3.52 0.83 7.96
CA HIS A 114 4.12 -0.49 7.75
C HIS A 114 4.00 -1.01 6.32
N GLU A 115 3.24 -0.38 5.46
CA GLU A 115 2.98 -0.84 4.09
C GLU A 115 2.84 0.32 3.10
N THR A 116 3.03 0.02 1.81
CA THR A 116 2.71 0.94 0.71
C THR A 116 1.27 0.73 0.23
N PRO A 117 0.68 1.66 -0.55
CA PRO A 117 -0.67 1.48 -1.09
C PRO A 117 -0.82 0.21 -1.92
N GLN A 118 0.18 -0.18 -2.72
CA GLN A 118 0.05 -1.38 -3.55
C GLN A 118 0.06 -2.66 -2.71
N PHE A 119 0.89 -2.77 -1.68
CA PHE A 119 0.78 -3.87 -0.72
C PHE A 119 -0.58 -3.89 -0.04
N MET A 120 -1.09 -2.75 0.41
CA MET A 120 -2.42 -2.64 0.98
C MET A 120 -3.48 -3.23 0.05
N TYR A 121 -3.53 -2.77 -1.20
CA TYR A 121 -4.55 -3.22 -2.16
C TYR A 121 -4.45 -4.72 -2.49
N LEU A 122 -3.24 -5.22 -2.73
CA LEU A 122 -3.04 -6.63 -3.04
C LEU A 122 -3.45 -7.53 -1.86
N LEU A 123 -3.06 -7.16 -0.64
CA LEU A 123 -3.34 -7.96 0.55
C LEU A 123 -4.79 -7.86 1.01
N ILE A 124 -5.47 -6.76 0.74
CA ILE A 124 -6.93 -6.68 0.88
C ILE A 124 -7.59 -7.72 -0.04
N ALA A 125 -7.22 -7.74 -1.31
CA ALA A 125 -7.75 -8.72 -2.26
C ALA A 125 -7.43 -10.16 -1.84
N ALA A 126 -6.19 -10.45 -1.45
CA ALA A 126 -5.78 -11.76 -0.97
C ALA A 126 -6.59 -12.20 0.26
N SER A 127 -6.81 -11.31 1.23
CA SER A 127 -7.57 -11.62 2.45
C SER A 127 -9.04 -11.90 2.15
N ILE A 128 -9.68 -11.10 1.30
CA ILE A 128 -11.11 -11.28 0.95
C ILE A 128 -11.35 -12.63 0.28
N PHE A 129 -10.48 -13.03 -0.63
CA PHE A 129 -10.65 -14.28 -1.41
C PHE A 129 -9.89 -15.48 -0.84
N SER A 130 -9.27 -15.36 0.33
CA SER A 130 -8.43 -16.41 0.93
C SER A 130 -9.15 -17.75 1.11
N LYS A 131 -10.44 -17.71 1.41
CA LYS A 131 -11.28 -18.90 1.65
C LYS A 131 -12.04 -19.39 0.40
N TYR A 132 -11.79 -18.79 -0.75
CA TYR A 132 -12.30 -19.27 -2.03
C TYR A 132 -11.53 -20.52 -2.50
N PRO A 133 -12.13 -21.34 -3.40
CA PRO A 133 -11.44 -22.52 -3.94
C PRO A 133 -10.06 -22.16 -4.51
N LYS A 134 -9.05 -22.98 -4.16
CA LYS A 134 -7.64 -22.72 -4.51
C LYS A 134 -7.45 -22.49 -6.02
N GLU A 135 -8.20 -23.22 -6.84
CA GLU A 135 -8.09 -23.20 -8.31
C GLU A 135 -8.53 -21.88 -8.94
N THR A 136 -9.38 -21.11 -8.23
CA THR A 136 -10.01 -19.89 -8.79
C THR A 136 -9.70 -18.62 -8.01
N ARG A 137 -9.27 -18.72 -6.74
CA ARG A 137 -9.14 -17.56 -5.86
C ARG A 137 -8.16 -16.50 -6.39
N LEU A 138 -7.06 -16.91 -7.02
CA LEU A 138 -6.08 -15.98 -7.54
C LEU A 138 -6.60 -15.17 -8.74
N ASP A 139 -7.52 -15.72 -9.53
CA ASP A 139 -8.18 -14.96 -10.60
C ASP A 139 -9.05 -13.84 -10.02
N TYR A 140 -9.76 -14.12 -8.93
CA TYR A 140 -10.53 -13.10 -8.21
C TYR A 140 -9.62 -12.06 -7.56
N VAL A 141 -8.54 -12.50 -6.91
CA VAL A 141 -7.54 -11.60 -6.31
C VAL A 141 -7.00 -10.63 -7.35
N LYS A 142 -6.58 -11.14 -8.52
CA LYS A 142 -6.05 -10.31 -9.60
C LYS A 142 -7.06 -9.29 -10.10
N LYS A 143 -8.29 -9.72 -10.39
CA LYS A 143 -9.36 -8.84 -10.88
C LYS A 143 -9.69 -7.74 -9.88
N TYR A 144 -9.81 -8.11 -8.61
CA TYR A 144 -10.13 -7.16 -7.55
C TYR A 144 -8.99 -6.17 -7.31
N TYR A 145 -7.75 -6.68 -7.22
CA TYR A 145 -6.55 -5.85 -7.11
C TYR A 145 -6.46 -4.84 -8.26
N ASP A 146 -6.63 -5.30 -9.50
CA ASP A 146 -6.60 -4.42 -10.68
C ASP A 146 -7.68 -3.33 -10.61
N ALA A 147 -8.87 -3.66 -10.15
CA ALA A 147 -9.96 -2.69 -10.05
C ALA A 147 -9.70 -1.62 -8.98
N ILE A 148 -9.26 -2.01 -7.78
CA ILE A 148 -9.03 -1.06 -6.67
C ILE A 148 -7.74 -0.26 -6.86
N SER A 149 -6.66 -0.88 -7.31
CA SER A 149 -5.36 -0.21 -7.49
C SER A 149 -5.33 0.76 -8.67
N LYS A 150 -6.22 0.58 -9.65
CA LYS A 150 -6.45 1.52 -10.76
C LYS A 150 -7.55 2.55 -10.46
N HIS A 151 -8.02 2.61 -9.21
CA HIS A 151 -9.04 3.53 -8.73
C HIS A 151 -10.37 3.46 -9.51
N LYS A 152 -10.70 2.27 -10.06
CA LYS A 152 -11.97 2.06 -10.79
C LYS A 152 -13.16 1.85 -9.86
N ILE A 153 -12.91 1.36 -8.64
CA ILE A 153 -13.90 1.15 -7.59
C ILE A 153 -13.36 1.66 -6.25
N ASN A 154 -14.27 2.10 -5.40
CA ASN A 154 -13.97 2.44 -4.01
C ASN A 154 -14.40 1.30 -3.10
N ILE A 155 -13.61 1.08 -2.04
CA ILE A 155 -13.90 0.09 -1.00
C ILE A 155 -14.24 0.78 0.32
N PRO A 156 -15.17 0.18 1.12
CA PRO A 156 -15.53 0.73 2.43
C PRO A 156 -14.35 0.80 3.39
N THR A 157 -14.33 1.82 4.22
CA THR A 157 -13.29 2.08 5.22
C THR A 157 -12.93 0.86 6.10
N PRO A 158 -13.88 0.07 6.63
CA PRO A 158 -13.53 -1.08 7.46
C PRO A 158 -12.69 -2.14 6.73
N ILE A 159 -12.97 -2.36 5.44
CA ILE A 159 -12.20 -3.28 4.60
C ILE A 159 -10.80 -2.71 4.34
N MET A 160 -10.69 -1.43 3.99
CA MET A 160 -9.40 -0.80 3.74
C MET A 160 -8.50 -0.77 4.96
N ALA A 161 -9.08 -0.57 6.14
CA ALA A 161 -8.31 -0.39 7.36
C ALA A 161 -7.87 -1.70 8.02
N GLY A 162 -8.67 -2.79 7.93
CA GLY A 162 -8.51 -3.89 8.86
C GLY A 162 -8.47 -5.32 8.33
N VAL A 163 -8.93 -5.60 7.10
CA VAL A 163 -9.17 -6.99 6.67
C VAL A 163 -7.92 -7.89 6.64
N ARG A 164 -6.73 -7.32 6.55
CA ARG A 164 -5.44 -8.03 6.53
C ARG A 164 -4.71 -8.04 7.86
N THR A 165 -5.29 -7.45 8.88
CA THR A 165 -4.70 -7.36 10.23
C THR A 165 -5.29 -8.42 11.15
N PRO A 166 -4.56 -8.86 12.20
CA PRO A 166 -5.10 -9.76 13.20
C PRO A 166 -6.32 -9.15 13.90
N ILE A 167 -7.31 -9.98 14.23
CA ILE A 167 -8.52 -9.59 14.99
C ILE A 167 -8.21 -9.57 16.49
#